data_852e09b763363a11abf015eac45d6192
#
_entry.id   852e09b763363a11abf015eac45d6192
#
_cell.length_a   1.000
_cell.length_b   1.000
_cell.length_c   1.000
_cell.angle_alpha   90.00
_cell.angle_beta   90.00
_cell.angle_gamma   90.00
#
_symmetry.space_group_name_H-M   'P 1'
#
loop_
_entity.id
_entity.type
_entity.pdbx_description
1 polymer ?
#
loop_
_entity_poly.entity_id
_entity_poly.type
_entity_poly.pdbx_seq_one_letter_code
_entity_poly.pdbx_strand_id
1 'polypeptide(L)'
;MNKKLLSEIPKSLKLVVELGMGDGRFIKDLSEKEKENYFIGIEINTERFQEASSNIKSNNVKLINNSFDEVLPLFVDNSISKVIYILPDPKFIDKNHKQKWSKLYKIIYDKLEHQGSFILITEITDALLQPVSDELFFGEMIWLKEFFESIGFVTIDCSEGPPELYNTYFLKLFKGDTQRIRIIYFKFVKN
;
A
#
# COMPACT_ATOMS: atom_id res chain seq x y z
N MET A 1 2.04 20.40 8.96
CA MET A 1 2.19 20.23 7.50
C MET A 1 1.06 20.95 6.79
N ASN A 2 1.34 21.74 5.76
CA ASN A 2 0.39 22.72 5.22
C ASN A 2 -0.61 22.06 4.26
N LYS A 3 -1.93 22.41 4.37
CA LYS A 3 -2.98 22.13 3.37
C LYS A 3 -2.56 22.49 1.92
N LYS A 4 -1.57 23.37 1.79
CA LYS A 4 -0.96 23.77 0.51
C LYS A 4 -0.28 22.63 -0.25
N LEU A 5 0.15 21.56 0.45
CA LEU A 5 0.85 20.43 -0.17
C LEU A 5 -0.02 19.62 -1.13
N LEU A 6 -1.33 19.58 -0.87
CA LEU A 6 -2.28 18.81 -1.68
C LEU A 6 -3.08 19.68 -2.66
N SER A 7 -2.98 21.03 -2.55
CA SER A 7 -3.68 21.95 -3.47
C SER A 7 -3.10 21.97 -4.89
N GLU A 8 -1.92 21.39 -5.08
CA GLU A 8 -1.21 21.33 -6.36
C GLU A 8 -1.54 20.08 -7.19
N ILE A 9 -2.43 19.19 -6.67
CA ILE A 9 -2.83 17.98 -7.41
C ILE A 9 -3.74 18.39 -8.56
N PRO A 10 -3.41 18.04 -9.81
CA PRO A 10 -4.25 18.33 -10.95
C PRO A 10 -5.60 17.61 -10.82
N LYS A 11 -6.70 18.36 -10.80
CA LYS A 11 -8.05 17.79 -10.67
C LYS A 11 -8.49 16.91 -11.85
N SER A 12 -7.79 16.99 -12.96
CA SER A 12 -8.08 16.21 -14.18
C SER A 12 -7.45 14.82 -14.17
N LEU A 13 -6.54 14.54 -13.24
CA LEU A 13 -5.82 13.27 -13.17
C LEU A 13 -6.35 12.41 -12.00
N LYS A 14 -6.34 11.10 -12.17
CA LYS A 14 -6.62 10.16 -11.07
C LYS A 14 -5.47 10.15 -10.09
N LEU A 15 -5.78 10.19 -8.81
CA LEU A 15 -4.78 10.22 -7.74
C LEU A 15 -4.45 8.81 -7.28
N VAL A 16 -3.18 8.44 -7.36
CA VAL A 16 -2.62 7.18 -6.85
C VAL A 16 -1.66 7.49 -5.70
N VAL A 17 -1.83 6.84 -4.56
CA VAL A 17 -0.98 7.03 -3.37
C VAL A 17 -0.28 5.73 -3.00
N GLU A 18 1.05 5.76 -2.90
CA GLU A 18 1.85 4.65 -2.38
C GLU A 18 2.29 4.95 -0.94
N LEU A 19 1.97 4.04 -0.01
CA LEU A 19 2.35 4.12 1.39
C LEU A 19 3.65 3.36 1.62
N GLY A 20 4.67 4.02 2.16
CA GLY A 20 5.99 3.42 2.35
C GLY A 20 6.69 3.13 1.03
N MET A 21 6.83 4.13 0.15
CA MET A 21 7.38 3.95 -1.20
C MET A 21 8.86 3.49 -1.23
N GLY A 22 9.57 3.51 -0.10
CA GLY A 22 10.97 3.16 -0.03
C GLY A 22 11.87 4.02 -0.94
N ASP A 23 12.67 3.37 -1.77
CA ASP A 23 13.56 4.02 -2.75
C ASP A 23 12.86 4.60 -3.99
N GLY A 24 11.55 4.45 -4.06
CA GLY A 24 10.69 5.01 -5.10
C GLY A 24 10.75 4.31 -6.46
N ARG A 25 11.45 3.18 -6.61
CA ARG A 25 11.54 2.49 -7.91
C ARG A 25 10.17 2.07 -8.43
N PHE A 26 9.33 1.52 -7.57
CA PHE A 26 8.02 1.05 -7.98
C PHE A 26 7.11 2.19 -8.46
N ILE A 27 6.99 3.28 -7.67
CA ILE A 27 6.15 4.43 -8.06
C ILE A 27 6.69 5.12 -9.31
N LYS A 28 8.03 5.14 -9.51
CA LYS A 28 8.66 5.63 -10.73
C LYS A 28 8.21 4.82 -11.94
N ASP A 29 8.41 3.49 -11.91
CA ASP A 29 8.06 2.60 -13.01
C ASP A 29 6.56 2.69 -13.35
N LEU A 30 5.72 2.80 -12.32
CA LEU A 30 4.28 2.93 -12.48
C LEU A 30 3.91 4.27 -13.12
N SER A 31 4.52 5.36 -12.68
CA SER A 31 4.27 6.72 -13.20
C SER A 31 4.73 6.91 -14.65
N GLU A 32 5.73 6.15 -15.07
CA GLU A 32 6.18 6.14 -16.45
C GLU A 32 5.21 5.41 -17.39
N LYS A 33 4.48 4.42 -16.86
CA LYS A 33 3.49 3.63 -17.63
C LYS A 33 2.10 4.26 -17.64
N GLU A 34 1.68 4.85 -16.51
CA GLU A 34 0.33 5.39 -16.32
C GLU A 34 0.37 6.93 -16.30
N LYS A 35 0.62 7.55 -17.45
CA LYS A 35 0.79 9.02 -17.58
C LYS A 35 -0.46 9.84 -17.26
N GLU A 36 -1.63 9.21 -17.34
CA GLU A 36 -2.92 9.80 -17.02
C GLU A 36 -3.20 9.88 -15.53
N ASN A 37 -2.31 9.35 -14.70
CA ASN A 37 -2.42 9.39 -13.24
C ASN A 37 -1.42 10.38 -12.63
N TYR A 38 -1.79 10.92 -11.46
CA TYR A 38 -0.89 11.67 -10.58
C TYR A 38 -0.55 10.81 -9.37
N PHE A 39 0.72 10.73 -9.05
CA PHE A 39 1.23 9.84 -8.02
C PHE A 39 1.74 10.61 -6.81
N ILE A 40 1.44 10.10 -5.62
CA ILE A 40 2.04 10.56 -4.37
C ILE A 40 2.70 9.37 -3.69
N GLY A 41 4.02 9.45 -3.50
CA GLY A 41 4.79 8.50 -2.69
C GLY A 41 5.05 9.08 -1.31
N ILE A 42 4.74 8.32 -0.26
CA ILE A 42 4.95 8.71 1.13
C ILE A 42 6.01 7.80 1.75
N GLU A 43 7.06 8.37 2.32
CA GLU A 43 8.13 7.61 2.98
C GLU A 43 8.59 8.35 4.24
N ILE A 44 8.65 7.63 5.37
CA ILE A 44 9.08 8.18 6.65
C ILE A 44 10.61 8.19 6.81
N ASN A 45 11.29 7.21 6.20
CA ASN A 45 12.74 7.12 6.26
C ASN A 45 13.36 8.17 5.32
N THR A 46 14.11 9.11 5.92
CA THR A 46 14.69 10.25 5.19
C THR A 46 15.72 9.82 4.16
N GLU A 47 16.53 8.80 4.43
CA GLU A 47 17.56 8.33 3.49
C GLU A 47 16.91 7.73 2.24
N ARG A 48 15.90 6.86 2.41
CA ARG A 48 15.13 6.29 1.30
C ARG A 48 14.37 7.36 0.51
N PHE A 49 13.80 8.34 1.21
CA PHE A 49 13.15 9.49 0.57
C PHE A 49 14.15 10.29 -0.29
N GLN A 50 15.37 10.53 0.19
CA GLN A 50 16.42 11.22 -0.58
C GLN A 50 16.82 10.42 -1.82
N GLU A 51 16.97 9.10 -1.68
CA GLU A 51 17.24 8.20 -2.81
C GLU A 51 16.12 8.30 -3.85
N ALA A 52 14.86 8.16 -3.46
CA ALA A 52 13.71 8.31 -4.34
C ALA A 52 13.68 9.68 -5.02
N SER A 53 13.93 10.76 -4.28
CA SER A 53 13.95 12.15 -4.79
C SER A 53 15.07 12.37 -5.82
N SER A 54 16.17 11.65 -5.70
CA SER A 54 17.26 11.70 -6.67
C SER A 54 16.91 10.99 -7.98
N ASN A 55 16.15 9.91 -7.90
CA ASN A 55 15.84 9.01 -9.00
C ASN A 55 14.57 9.39 -9.78
N ILE A 56 13.64 10.13 -9.16
CA ILE A 56 12.34 10.46 -9.74
C ILE A 56 12.33 11.93 -10.18
N LYS A 57 12.14 12.15 -11.47
CA LYS A 57 12.05 13.50 -12.07
C LYS A 57 10.74 13.71 -12.85
N SER A 58 9.80 12.79 -12.69
CA SER A 58 8.51 12.85 -13.39
C SER A 58 7.63 13.97 -12.83
N ASN A 59 7.01 14.75 -13.71
CA ASN A 59 6.13 15.85 -13.34
C ASN A 59 4.78 15.39 -12.73
N ASN A 60 4.43 14.13 -12.94
CA ASN A 60 3.22 13.50 -12.39
C ASN A 60 3.48 12.73 -11.09
N VAL A 61 4.64 12.92 -10.45
CA VAL A 61 4.98 12.30 -9.15
C VAL A 61 5.34 13.37 -8.13
N LYS A 62 4.75 13.28 -6.96
CA LYS A 62 5.10 14.06 -5.77
C LYS A 62 5.52 13.14 -4.65
N LEU A 63 6.66 13.44 -4.01
CA LEU A 63 7.17 12.67 -2.90
C LEU A 63 7.00 13.45 -1.59
N ILE A 64 6.65 12.74 -0.52
CA ILE A 64 6.43 13.32 0.81
C ILE A 64 7.25 12.55 1.83
N ASN A 65 8.19 13.25 2.52
CA ASN A 65 8.93 12.67 3.62
C ASN A 65 8.18 12.92 4.93
N ASN A 66 7.29 12.01 5.27
CA ASN A 66 6.56 12.02 6.54
C ASN A 66 5.89 10.66 6.79
N SER A 67 5.32 10.49 7.98
CA SER A 67 4.46 9.35 8.27
C SER A 67 3.15 9.44 7.47
N PHE A 68 2.71 8.34 6.91
CA PHE A 68 1.41 8.27 6.23
C PHE A 68 0.23 8.47 7.20
N ASP A 69 0.38 8.17 8.50
CA ASP A 69 -0.61 8.46 9.54
C ASP A 69 -0.90 9.96 9.67
N GLU A 70 0.11 10.80 9.41
CA GLU A 70 -0.04 12.27 9.41
C GLU A 70 -0.49 12.80 8.04
N VAL A 71 -0.13 12.12 6.96
CA VAL A 71 -0.40 12.59 5.59
C VAL A 71 -1.81 12.19 5.13
N LEU A 72 -2.24 10.96 5.36
CA LEU A 72 -3.54 10.46 4.90
C LEU A 72 -4.73 11.32 5.36
N PRO A 73 -4.81 11.77 6.63
CA PRO A 73 -5.90 12.63 7.07
C PRO A 73 -6.03 13.96 6.33
N LEU A 74 -4.97 14.42 5.65
CA LEU A 74 -4.96 15.69 4.94
C LEU A 74 -5.64 15.62 3.55
N PHE A 75 -5.77 14.41 2.99
CA PHE A 75 -6.52 14.24 1.76
C PHE A 75 -8.02 14.51 1.99
N VAL A 76 -8.67 15.01 0.96
CA VAL A 76 -10.13 15.14 0.95
C VAL A 76 -10.75 13.75 0.90
N ASP A 77 -11.87 13.54 1.59
CA ASP A 77 -12.61 12.29 1.49
C ASP A 77 -13.08 12.05 0.04
N ASN A 78 -13.06 10.81 -0.39
CA ASN A 78 -13.44 10.40 -1.75
C ASN A 78 -12.59 11.07 -2.85
N SER A 79 -11.27 11.26 -2.63
CA SER A 79 -10.39 11.93 -3.59
C SER A 79 -9.25 11.07 -4.14
N ILE A 80 -9.04 9.87 -3.60
CA ILE A 80 -7.96 8.97 -4.02
C ILE A 80 -8.56 7.84 -4.85
N SER A 81 -8.06 7.65 -6.07
CA SER A 81 -8.53 6.56 -6.95
C SER A 81 -7.87 5.21 -6.65
N LYS A 82 -6.63 5.24 -6.15
CA LYS A 82 -5.91 4.02 -5.79
C LYS A 82 -4.96 4.27 -4.63
N VAL A 83 -5.01 3.42 -3.61
CA VAL A 83 -3.98 3.33 -2.57
C VAL A 83 -3.23 2.02 -2.74
N ILE A 84 -1.90 2.06 -2.65
CA ILE A 84 -1.02 0.91 -2.75
C ILE A 84 -0.19 0.82 -1.47
N TYR A 85 -0.17 -0.33 -0.83
CA TYR A 85 0.62 -0.60 0.35
C TYR A 85 1.31 -1.95 0.21
N ILE A 86 2.61 -1.92 -0.04
CA ILE A 86 3.43 -3.11 -0.29
C ILE A 86 4.34 -3.32 0.91
N LEU A 87 4.30 -4.51 1.48
CA LEU A 87 5.08 -4.95 2.63
C LEU A 87 4.97 -3.96 3.81
N PRO A 88 3.75 -3.76 4.34
CA PRO A 88 3.56 -2.99 5.56
C PRO A 88 4.42 -3.56 6.69
N ASP A 89 4.92 -2.69 7.57
CA ASP A 89 5.49 -3.17 8.84
C ASP A 89 4.46 -4.11 9.51
N PRO A 90 4.84 -5.31 9.94
CA PRO A 90 3.93 -6.30 10.52
C PRO A 90 3.01 -5.75 11.62
N LYS A 91 3.44 -4.72 12.34
CA LYS A 91 2.61 -4.05 13.37
C LYS A 91 1.30 -3.46 12.80
N PHE A 92 1.21 -3.20 11.49
CA PHE A 92 0.01 -2.65 10.83
C PHE A 92 -0.97 -3.72 10.32
N ILE A 93 -0.62 -5.01 10.52
CA ILE A 93 -1.48 -6.15 10.16
C ILE A 93 -1.54 -7.20 11.28
N ASP A 94 -0.88 -6.97 12.42
CA ASP A 94 -0.86 -7.89 13.54
C ASP A 94 -2.26 -8.05 14.15
N LYS A 95 -2.78 -9.26 14.03
CA LYS A 95 -4.10 -9.69 14.53
C LYS A 95 -4.30 -9.40 16.01
N ASN A 96 -3.24 -9.60 16.82
CA ASN A 96 -3.28 -9.42 18.26
C ASN A 96 -3.35 -7.93 18.67
N HIS A 97 -2.98 -7.03 17.78
CA HIS A 97 -2.96 -5.60 18.01
C HIS A 97 -3.87 -4.81 17.05
N LYS A 98 -4.90 -5.47 16.50
CA LYS A 98 -5.86 -4.92 15.53
C LYS A 98 -6.36 -3.52 15.92
N GLN A 99 -6.65 -3.26 17.19
CA GLN A 99 -7.16 -1.97 17.67
C GLN A 99 -6.21 -0.80 17.43
N LYS A 100 -4.89 -1.06 17.33
CA LYS A 100 -3.88 -0.01 17.13
C LYS A 100 -3.83 0.50 15.71
N TRP A 101 -4.11 -0.35 14.74
CA TRP A 101 -3.91 -0.05 13.32
C TRP A 101 -5.21 -0.04 12.49
N SER A 102 -6.31 -0.59 12.98
CA SER A 102 -7.59 -0.62 12.24
C SER A 102 -8.08 0.77 11.81
N LYS A 103 -7.82 1.79 12.62
CA LYS A 103 -8.15 3.18 12.31
C LYS A 103 -7.47 3.68 11.02
N LEU A 104 -6.23 3.25 10.76
CA LEU A 104 -5.51 3.58 9.53
C LEU A 104 -6.29 3.13 8.29
N TYR A 105 -6.73 1.87 8.28
CA TYR A 105 -7.46 1.34 7.13
C TYR A 105 -8.85 1.94 6.96
N LYS A 106 -9.48 2.36 8.06
CA LYS A 106 -10.71 3.14 7.98
C LYS A 106 -10.46 4.51 7.33
N ILE A 107 -9.35 5.18 7.66
CA ILE A 107 -8.95 6.43 6.98
C ILE A 107 -8.70 6.16 5.49
N ILE A 108 -7.98 5.11 5.11
CA ILE A 108 -7.78 4.74 3.70
C ILE A 108 -9.13 4.58 3.00
N TYR A 109 -10.07 3.84 3.61
CA TYR A 109 -11.42 3.68 3.06
C TYR A 109 -12.13 5.00 2.84
N ASP A 110 -12.10 5.90 3.83
CA ASP A 110 -12.78 7.20 3.75
C ASP A 110 -12.18 8.11 2.64
N LYS A 111 -10.85 8.02 2.43
CA LYS A 111 -10.14 8.82 1.41
C LYS A 111 -10.30 8.29 -0.01
N LEU A 112 -10.54 6.99 -0.19
CA LEU A 112 -10.81 6.43 -1.51
C LEU A 112 -12.12 6.98 -2.08
N GLU A 113 -12.13 7.29 -3.37
CA GLU A 113 -13.34 7.59 -4.13
C GLU A 113 -14.23 6.35 -4.28
N HIS A 114 -15.49 6.53 -4.67
CA HIS A 114 -16.36 5.41 -5.01
C HIS A 114 -15.74 4.61 -6.17
N GLN A 115 -15.71 3.29 -6.05
CA GLN A 115 -14.97 2.37 -6.92
C GLN A 115 -13.43 2.55 -6.89
N GLY A 116 -12.92 3.39 -6.00
CA GLY A 116 -11.49 3.49 -5.74
C GLY A 116 -10.92 2.19 -5.16
N SER A 117 -9.69 1.85 -5.51
CA SER A 117 -9.08 0.56 -5.16
C SER A 117 -8.01 0.70 -4.09
N PHE A 118 -7.94 -0.29 -3.21
CA PHE A 118 -6.84 -0.49 -2.27
C PHE A 118 -6.10 -1.78 -2.59
N ILE A 119 -4.82 -1.67 -2.88
CA ILE A 119 -3.91 -2.80 -3.11
C ILE A 119 -3.09 -3.01 -1.84
N LEU A 120 -3.22 -4.20 -1.26
CA LEU A 120 -2.41 -4.63 -0.12
C LEU A 120 -1.61 -5.86 -0.53
N ILE A 121 -0.29 -5.80 -0.34
CA ILE A 121 0.61 -6.92 -0.53
C ILE A 121 1.38 -7.08 0.76
N THR A 122 1.23 -8.22 1.41
CA THR A 122 1.85 -8.46 2.71
C THR A 122 2.48 -9.83 2.81
N GLU A 123 3.50 -9.93 3.65
CA GLU A 123 4.14 -11.18 4.00
C GLU A 123 3.37 -11.88 5.12
N ILE A 124 3.38 -13.21 5.07
CA ILE A 124 2.99 -14.08 6.17
C ILE A 124 4.22 -14.88 6.57
N THR A 125 4.53 -14.84 7.85
CA THR A 125 5.64 -15.58 8.47
C THR A 125 5.13 -16.34 9.69
N ASP A 126 5.73 -17.48 9.97
CA ASP A 126 5.52 -18.18 11.23
C ASP A 126 6.29 -17.47 12.36
N ALA A 127 5.71 -17.42 13.58
CA ALA A 127 6.31 -16.75 14.73
C ALA A 127 7.67 -17.31 15.15
N LEU A 128 7.93 -18.58 14.82
CA LEU A 128 9.20 -19.28 15.07
C LEU A 128 10.07 -19.37 13.81
N LEU A 129 9.72 -18.64 12.75
CA LEU A 129 10.39 -18.67 11.44
C LEU A 129 10.47 -20.07 10.83
N GLN A 130 9.51 -20.93 11.18
CA GLN A 130 9.34 -22.22 10.53
C GLN A 130 8.67 -22.05 9.16
N PRO A 131 8.68 -23.07 8.30
CA PRO A 131 7.91 -23.04 7.06
C PRO A 131 6.43 -22.72 7.32
N VAL A 132 5.89 -21.77 6.56
CA VAL A 132 4.50 -21.33 6.69
C VAL A 132 3.58 -22.43 6.14
N SER A 133 2.81 -23.06 7.02
CA SER A 133 1.83 -24.06 6.62
C SER A 133 0.69 -23.48 5.82
N ASP A 134 0.01 -24.31 5.02
CA ASP A 134 -1.21 -23.89 4.30
C ASP A 134 -2.31 -23.44 5.26
N GLU A 135 -2.47 -24.12 6.39
CA GLU A 135 -3.45 -23.74 7.41
C GLU A 135 -3.19 -22.33 7.96
N LEU A 136 -1.94 -22.01 8.32
CA LEU A 136 -1.56 -20.67 8.77
C LEU A 136 -1.79 -19.64 7.65
N PHE A 137 -1.30 -19.93 6.44
CA PHE A 137 -1.39 -19.01 5.31
C PHE A 137 -2.83 -18.67 4.95
N PHE A 138 -3.67 -19.68 4.71
CA PHE A 138 -5.06 -19.46 4.35
C PHE A 138 -5.89 -18.92 5.51
N GLY A 139 -5.55 -19.29 6.75
CA GLY A 139 -6.17 -18.72 7.95
C GLY A 139 -5.95 -17.22 8.07
N GLU A 140 -4.71 -16.73 7.86
CA GLU A 140 -4.41 -15.30 7.87
C GLU A 140 -5.03 -14.56 6.67
N MET A 141 -5.03 -15.19 5.49
CA MET A 141 -5.67 -14.63 4.30
C MET A 141 -7.18 -14.43 4.50
N ILE A 142 -7.88 -15.42 5.04
CA ILE A 142 -9.32 -15.33 5.32
C ILE A 142 -9.58 -14.26 6.37
N TRP A 143 -8.81 -14.25 7.46
CA TRP A 143 -8.96 -13.26 8.52
C TRP A 143 -8.76 -11.83 8.02
N LEU A 144 -7.72 -11.56 7.22
CA LEU A 144 -7.49 -10.23 6.63
C LEU A 144 -8.65 -9.84 5.71
N LYS A 145 -9.11 -10.75 4.86
CA LYS A 145 -10.27 -10.53 3.99
C LYS A 145 -11.50 -10.09 4.80
N GLU A 146 -11.89 -10.87 5.80
CA GLU A 146 -13.04 -10.59 6.65
C GLU A 146 -12.88 -9.24 7.39
N PHE A 147 -11.67 -8.95 7.85
CA PHE A 147 -11.38 -7.67 8.48
C PHE A 147 -11.62 -6.50 7.55
N PHE A 148 -11.09 -6.52 6.32
CA PHE A 148 -11.27 -5.43 5.36
C PHE A 148 -12.72 -5.31 4.89
N GLU A 149 -13.41 -6.41 4.70
CA GLU A 149 -14.85 -6.43 4.39
C GLU A 149 -15.68 -5.84 5.54
N SER A 150 -15.26 -6.03 6.80
CA SER A 150 -15.92 -5.41 7.96
C SER A 150 -15.78 -3.88 8.01
N ILE A 151 -14.77 -3.31 7.33
CA ILE A 151 -14.61 -1.85 7.17
C ILE A 151 -15.55 -1.29 6.10
N GLY A 152 -15.98 -2.12 5.15
CA GLY A 152 -16.83 -1.78 4.01
C GLY A 152 -16.19 -2.01 2.63
N PHE A 153 -14.97 -2.53 2.59
CA PHE A 153 -14.35 -2.92 1.32
C PHE A 153 -15.03 -4.13 0.70
N VAL A 154 -14.95 -4.24 -0.62
CA VAL A 154 -15.29 -5.45 -1.37
C VAL A 154 -14.01 -6.05 -1.92
N THR A 155 -13.77 -7.31 -1.62
CA THR A 155 -12.63 -8.05 -2.17
C THR A 155 -12.90 -8.40 -3.63
N ILE A 156 -12.08 -7.87 -4.54
CA ILE A 156 -12.17 -8.13 -5.99
C ILE A 156 -11.21 -9.23 -6.41
N ASP A 157 -10.03 -9.29 -5.79
CA ASP A 157 -9.01 -10.27 -6.09
C ASP A 157 -8.20 -10.59 -4.84
N CYS A 158 -7.82 -11.86 -4.70
CA CYS A 158 -7.00 -12.34 -3.60
C CYS A 158 -6.22 -13.57 -4.05
N SER A 159 -4.89 -13.53 -3.91
CA SER A 159 -4.03 -14.63 -4.35
C SER A 159 -2.76 -14.75 -3.53
N GLU A 160 -2.14 -15.93 -3.61
CA GLU A 160 -0.75 -16.10 -3.19
C GLU A 160 0.17 -15.49 -4.26
N GLY A 161 0.98 -14.53 -3.85
CA GLY A 161 1.83 -13.75 -4.74
C GLY A 161 1.07 -12.70 -5.54
N PRO A 162 1.69 -11.54 -5.77
CA PRO A 162 1.07 -10.46 -6.52
C PRO A 162 1.17 -10.68 -8.04
N PRO A 163 0.26 -10.07 -8.82
CA PRO A 163 0.43 -9.90 -10.26
C PRO A 163 1.79 -9.25 -10.60
N GLU A 164 2.32 -9.53 -11.80
CA GLU A 164 3.65 -9.08 -12.23
C GLU A 164 3.84 -7.55 -12.13
N LEU A 165 2.77 -6.78 -12.35
CA LEU A 165 2.79 -5.32 -12.19
C LEU A 165 3.29 -4.87 -10.81
N TYR A 166 2.98 -5.62 -9.76
CA TYR A 166 3.34 -5.29 -8.37
C TYR A 166 4.60 -6.02 -7.88
N ASN A 167 5.32 -6.72 -8.77
CA ASN A 167 6.48 -7.51 -8.43
C ASN A 167 7.72 -6.63 -8.19
N THR A 168 7.77 -5.96 -7.03
CA THR A 168 8.86 -5.03 -6.65
C THR A 168 10.18 -5.74 -6.41
N TYR A 169 11.27 -4.97 -6.33
CA TYR A 169 12.60 -5.49 -5.99
C TYR A 169 12.60 -6.23 -4.63
N PHE A 170 11.94 -5.65 -3.61
CA PHE A 170 11.87 -6.26 -2.28
C PHE A 170 11.10 -7.58 -2.29
N LEU A 171 9.98 -7.66 -3.00
CA LEU A 171 9.24 -8.92 -3.18
C LEU A 171 10.08 -9.99 -3.87
N LYS A 172 10.97 -9.61 -4.79
CA LYS A 172 11.90 -10.54 -5.44
C LYS A 172 12.94 -11.12 -4.47
N LEU A 173 13.35 -10.35 -3.45
CA LEU A 173 14.26 -10.85 -2.42
C LEU A 173 13.61 -11.97 -1.58
N PHE A 174 12.31 -11.88 -1.30
CA PHE A 174 11.58 -12.91 -0.55
C PHE A 174 11.35 -14.19 -1.37
N LYS A 175 11.40 -14.13 -2.69
CA LYS A 175 11.28 -15.34 -3.55
C LYS A 175 12.39 -16.37 -3.31
N GLY A 176 13.48 -16.00 -2.66
CA GLY A 176 14.55 -16.93 -2.24
C GLY A 176 14.21 -17.77 -1.01
N ASP A 177 13.19 -17.40 -0.24
CA ASP A 177 12.75 -18.09 0.98
C ASP A 177 11.23 -18.34 1.01
N THR A 178 10.72 -18.95 -0.04
CA THR A 178 9.28 -19.21 -0.23
C THR A 178 8.68 -20.16 0.79
N GLN A 179 9.48 -20.86 1.57
CA GLN A 179 8.98 -21.73 2.62
C GLN A 179 8.65 -20.97 3.90
N ARG A 180 9.50 -20.01 4.30
CA ARG A 180 9.36 -19.25 5.54
C ARG A 180 8.61 -17.93 5.37
N ILE A 181 8.55 -17.43 4.12
CA ILE A 181 7.85 -16.19 3.78
C ILE A 181 6.91 -16.46 2.62
N ARG A 182 5.62 -16.35 2.86
CA ARG A 182 4.59 -16.42 1.81
C ARG A 182 3.92 -15.08 1.67
N ILE A 183 3.60 -14.67 0.46
CA ILE A 183 3.07 -13.35 0.15
C ILE A 183 1.59 -13.47 -0.19
N ILE A 184 0.76 -12.65 0.44
CA ILE A 184 -0.64 -12.48 0.07
C ILE A 184 -0.79 -11.17 -0.72
N TYR A 185 -1.53 -11.22 -1.80
CA TYR A 185 -2.01 -10.08 -2.55
C TYR A 185 -3.52 -9.92 -2.36
N PHE A 186 -3.94 -8.68 -2.11
CA PHE A 186 -5.35 -8.30 -2.13
C PHE A 186 -5.58 -7.09 -3.03
N LYS A 187 -6.68 -7.13 -3.77
CA LYS A 187 -7.29 -5.98 -4.39
C LYS A 187 -8.69 -5.79 -3.80
N PHE A 188 -8.83 -4.71 -3.06
CA PHE A 188 -10.10 -4.25 -2.51
C PHE A 188 -10.64 -3.07 -3.29
N VAL A 189 -11.96 -2.88 -3.26
CA VAL A 189 -12.64 -1.71 -3.84
C VAL A 189 -13.59 -1.13 -2.80
N LYS A 190 -13.69 0.20 -2.77
CA LYS A 190 -14.70 0.92 -2.01
C LYS A 190 -16.01 0.91 -2.76
N ASN A 191 -17.05 0.42 -2.09
CA ASN A 191 -18.42 0.45 -2.62
C ASN A 191 -19.05 1.83 -2.48
#